data_666cc64d4af0457d37deab5a32965be7
#
_entry.id   666cc64d4af0457d37deab5a32965be7
#
_cell.length_a   1.000
_cell.length_b   1.000
_cell.length_c   1.000
_cell.angle_alpha   90.00
_cell.angle_beta   90.00
_cell.angle_gamma   90.00
#
_symmetry.space_group_name_H-M   'P 1'
#
loop_
_entity.id
_entity.type
_entity.pdbx_description
1 polymer ?
#
loop_
_entity_poly.entity_id
_entity_poly.type
_entity_poly.pdbx_seq_one_letter_code
_entity_poly.pdbx_strand_id
1 'polypeptide(L)'
;TLYMPDKYTAVWVSHSSMGDFLKCPRLYYLHNVYKDPVTRNKMAIVTPHMSLGIAVHEVLEGLAEFPSNERMNRDLLAIYEEEWKKVSGKKGGFLTKEDEDAFKARGVEMLKNVQKDPKFLVNKRIKLKQETMNPNYFISEEDNIILNGLIDWIEYLPDDTLHIVDFKTGKVEESGSSLQLPIYLLLCNALQKRKVSKASYWYL
;
A
#
# COMPACT_ATOMS: atom_id res chain seq x y z
N THR A 1 34.53 -11.03 -15.06
CA THR A 1 34.17 -10.02 -14.05
C THR A 1 32.94 -10.52 -13.33
N LEU A 2 33.05 -10.87 -12.03
CA LEU A 2 31.90 -11.20 -11.21
C LEU A 2 31.02 -9.96 -11.16
N TYR A 3 29.84 -10.04 -11.75
CA TYR A 3 28.83 -9.01 -11.67
C TYR A 3 28.33 -8.96 -10.21
N MET A 4 28.61 -7.88 -9.50
CA MET A 4 28.08 -7.68 -8.15
C MET A 4 26.74 -6.96 -8.26
N PRO A 5 25.68 -7.48 -7.62
CA PRO A 5 24.38 -6.82 -7.63
C PRO A 5 24.49 -5.43 -7.02
N ASP A 6 23.92 -4.44 -7.70
CA ASP A 6 23.97 -3.03 -7.30
C ASP A 6 22.57 -2.41 -7.33
N LYS A 7 22.07 -2.05 -6.16
CA LYS A 7 20.74 -1.46 -6.00
C LYS A 7 20.53 -0.13 -6.73
N TYR A 8 21.60 0.58 -7.08
CA TYR A 8 21.50 1.86 -7.78
C TYR A 8 21.24 1.70 -9.28
N THR A 9 21.70 0.60 -9.84
CA THR A 9 21.50 0.24 -11.26
C THR A 9 20.44 -0.84 -11.45
N ALA A 10 19.94 -1.42 -10.36
CA ALA A 10 18.93 -2.48 -10.39
C ALA A 10 17.61 -2.01 -11.00
N VAL A 11 16.92 -2.94 -11.64
CA VAL A 11 15.52 -2.77 -12.05
C VAL A 11 14.63 -3.02 -10.84
N TRP A 12 13.93 -1.98 -10.41
CA TRP A 12 13.01 -2.06 -9.27
C TRP A 12 11.61 -2.43 -9.75
N VAL A 13 11.10 -3.53 -9.22
CA VAL A 13 9.82 -4.12 -9.64
C VAL A 13 8.86 -4.17 -8.46
N SER A 14 7.62 -3.75 -8.67
CA SER A 14 6.51 -3.89 -7.74
C SER A 14 5.27 -4.44 -8.45
N HIS A 15 4.24 -4.84 -7.70
CA HIS A 15 2.97 -5.25 -8.30
C HIS A 15 2.44 -4.19 -9.28
N SER A 16 2.39 -2.92 -8.85
CA SER A 16 1.89 -1.83 -9.68
C SER A 16 2.74 -1.57 -10.92
N SER A 17 4.09 -1.56 -10.78
CA SER A 17 4.98 -1.32 -11.92
C SER A 17 4.93 -2.45 -12.94
N MET A 18 4.79 -3.70 -12.50
CA MET A 18 4.56 -4.84 -13.41
C MET A 18 3.21 -4.73 -14.12
N GLY A 19 2.16 -4.33 -13.40
CA GLY A 19 0.84 -4.08 -13.98
C GLY A 19 0.88 -3.01 -15.07
N ASP A 20 1.60 -1.91 -14.83
CA ASP A 20 1.82 -0.85 -15.82
C ASP A 20 2.52 -1.40 -17.07
N PHE A 21 3.58 -2.20 -16.89
CA PHE A 21 4.35 -2.78 -18.00
C PHE A 21 3.50 -3.75 -18.84
N LEU A 22 2.80 -4.66 -18.19
CA LEU A 22 1.94 -5.63 -18.86
C LEU A 22 0.78 -4.97 -19.62
N LYS A 23 0.24 -3.89 -19.05
CA LYS A 23 -0.82 -3.10 -19.71
C LYS A 23 -0.28 -2.30 -20.88
N CYS A 24 0.85 -1.63 -20.71
CA CYS A 24 1.49 -0.82 -21.75
C CYS A 24 2.93 -0.47 -21.34
N PRO A 25 3.98 -0.90 -22.06
CA PRO A 25 5.37 -0.55 -21.75
C PRO A 25 5.64 0.95 -21.68
N ARG A 26 4.94 1.77 -22.49
CA ARG A 26 5.04 3.24 -22.44
C ARG A 26 4.46 3.80 -21.14
N LEU A 27 3.37 3.23 -20.63
CA LEU A 27 2.80 3.59 -19.32
C LEU A 27 3.81 3.31 -18.20
N TYR A 28 4.43 2.12 -18.22
CA TYR A 28 5.51 1.78 -17.29
C TYR A 28 6.63 2.81 -17.33
N TYR A 29 7.12 3.14 -18.53
CA TYR A 29 8.19 4.12 -18.68
C TYR A 29 7.82 5.47 -18.07
N LEU A 30 6.63 6.01 -18.36
CA LEU A 30 6.18 7.31 -17.86
C LEU A 30 5.98 7.33 -16.34
N HIS A 31 5.42 6.28 -15.77
CA HIS A 31 5.15 6.22 -14.33
C HIS A 31 6.36 5.84 -13.47
N ASN A 32 7.28 5.03 -14.01
CA ASN A 32 8.30 4.39 -13.18
C ASN A 32 9.73 4.86 -13.51
N VAL A 33 10.01 5.23 -14.74
CA VAL A 33 11.36 5.57 -15.22
C VAL A 33 11.52 7.05 -15.51
N TYR A 34 10.61 7.62 -16.29
CA TYR A 34 10.67 9.02 -16.69
C TYR A 34 10.54 9.96 -15.49
N LYS A 35 11.37 11.00 -15.49
CA LYS A 35 11.25 12.11 -14.56
C LYS A 35 11.22 13.41 -15.36
N ASP A 36 10.29 14.27 -15.02
CA ASP A 36 10.20 15.59 -15.59
C ASP A 36 11.56 16.33 -15.46
N PRO A 37 12.12 16.86 -16.53
CA PRO A 37 13.47 17.45 -16.50
C PRO A 37 13.59 18.69 -15.62
N VAL A 38 12.49 19.39 -15.36
CA VAL A 38 12.45 20.62 -14.55
C VAL A 38 12.19 20.29 -13.08
N THR A 39 11.10 19.56 -12.80
CA THR A 39 10.66 19.26 -11.43
C THR A 39 11.34 18.04 -10.84
N ARG A 40 11.96 17.19 -11.66
CA ARG A 40 12.56 15.89 -11.31
C ARG A 40 11.56 14.87 -10.73
N ASN A 41 10.28 15.17 -10.78
CA ASN A 41 9.21 14.31 -10.33
C ASN A 41 8.81 13.30 -11.39
N LYS A 42 8.35 12.13 -10.96
CA LYS A 42 7.69 11.16 -11.83
C LYS A 42 6.33 11.69 -12.26
N MET A 43 5.87 11.29 -13.45
CA MET A 43 4.51 11.59 -13.87
C MET A 43 3.51 10.75 -13.06
N ALA A 44 2.59 11.43 -12.41
CA ALA A 44 1.50 10.79 -11.70
C ALA A 44 0.20 11.53 -12.01
N ILE A 45 -0.83 10.77 -12.41
CA ILE A 45 -2.18 11.30 -12.58
C ILE A 45 -2.95 10.92 -11.32
N VAL A 46 -3.21 11.91 -10.46
CA VAL A 46 -4.00 11.72 -9.25
C VAL A 46 -5.47 11.65 -9.63
N THR A 47 -6.18 10.67 -9.11
CA THR A 47 -7.63 10.50 -9.33
C THR A 47 -8.37 10.51 -8.00
N PRO A 48 -9.69 10.85 -7.98
CA PRO A 48 -10.53 10.78 -6.77
C PRO A 48 -10.44 9.43 -6.03
N HIS A 49 -10.37 8.32 -6.79
CA HIS A 49 -10.24 6.99 -6.21
C HIS A 49 -8.90 6.80 -5.48
N MET A 50 -7.80 7.30 -6.07
CA MET A 50 -6.48 7.26 -5.40
C MET A 50 -6.48 8.12 -4.14
N SER A 51 -7.07 9.30 -4.19
CA SER A 51 -7.16 10.20 -3.04
C SER A 51 -7.96 9.61 -1.89
N LEU A 52 -9.09 8.96 -2.19
CA LEU A 52 -9.85 8.19 -1.19
C LEU A 52 -8.98 7.07 -0.59
N GLY A 53 -8.32 6.29 -1.46
CA GLY A 53 -7.43 5.22 -1.03
C GLY A 53 -6.34 5.73 -0.09
N ILE A 54 -5.58 6.74 -0.51
CA ILE A 54 -4.51 7.34 0.29
C ILE A 54 -5.02 7.78 1.65
N ALA A 55 -6.10 8.57 1.71
CA ALA A 55 -6.60 9.10 2.98
C ALA A 55 -7.07 7.99 3.95
N VAL A 56 -7.74 6.94 3.46
CA VAL A 56 -8.19 5.83 4.29
C VAL A 56 -7.02 4.96 4.76
N HIS A 57 -6.05 4.65 3.88
CA HIS A 57 -4.85 3.88 4.23
C HIS A 57 -4.02 4.62 5.30
N GLU A 58 -3.79 5.92 5.16
CA GLU A 58 -3.04 6.71 6.14
C GLU A 58 -3.68 6.66 7.54
N VAL A 59 -5.02 6.67 7.62
CA VAL A 59 -5.73 6.50 8.89
C VAL A 59 -5.47 5.11 9.49
N LEU A 60 -5.66 4.05 8.70
CA LEU A 60 -5.57 2.68 9.20
C LEU A 60 -4.12 2.27 9.50
N GLU A 61 -3.18 2.61 8.62
CA GLU A 61 -1.77 2.33 8.83
C GLU A 61 -1.19 3.13 9.99
N GLY A 62 -1.66 4.38 10.18
CA GLY A 62 -1.28 5.22 11.32
C GLY A 62 -1.66 4.63 12.68
N LEU A 63 -2.68 3.76 12.75
CA LEU A 63 -3.02 3.02 13.98
C LEU A 63 -1.88 2.13 14.46
N ALA A 64 -0.95 1.80 13.59
CA ALA A 64 0.23 1.02 13.93
C ALA A 64 1.13 1.65 14.98
N GLU A 65 1.13 2.95 15.09
CA GLU A 65 1.95 3.70 16.07
C GLU A 65 1.40 3.56 17.50
N PHE A 66 0.19 3.03 17.66
CA PHE A 66 -0.47 2.86 18.96
C PHE A 66 -0.47 1.39 19.42
N PRO A 67 -0.44 1.14 20.74
CA PRO A 67 -0.67 -0.19 21.30
C PRO A 67 -1.99 -0.78 20.80
N SER A 68 -2.01 -2.09 20.57
CA SER A 68 -3.17 -2.76 19.95
C SER A 68 -4.49 -2.54 20.69
N ASN A 69 -4.44 -2.46 22.03
CA ASN A 69 -5.59 -2.22 22.90
C ASN A 69 -6.08 -0.75 22.91
N GLU A 70 -5.31 0.18 22.34
CA GLU A 70 -5.64 1.60 22.33
C GLU A 70 -6.09 2.10 20.93
N ARG A 71 -5.87 1.32 19.89
CA ARG A 71 -6.11 1.74 18.50
C ARG A 71 -7.56 2.17 18.27
N MET A 72 -8.51 1.37 18.77
CA MET A 72 -9.94 1.64 18.58
C MET A 72 -10.51 2.71 19.52
N ASN A 73 -9.70 3.20 20.46
CA ASN A 73 -10.05 4.37 21.28
C ASN A 73 -9.76 5.69 20.55
N ARG A 74 -9.15 5.63 19.35
CA ARG A 74 -8.87 6.82 18.54
C ARG A 74 -10.09 7.24 17.75
N ASP A 75 -10.26 8.53 17.61
CA ASP A 75 -11.28 9.09 16.72
C ASP A 75 -10.79 8.99 15.26
N LEU A 76 -11.14 7.89 14.58
CA LEU A 76 -10.75 7.66 13.20
C LEU A 76 -11.28 8.72 12.26
N LEU A 77 -12.45 9.30 12.56
CA LEU A 77 -13.05 10.33 11.70
C LEU A 77 -12.31 11.67 11.84
N ALA A 78 -11.87 12.02 13.05
CA ALA A 78 -11.05 13.21 13.25
C ALA A 78 -9.69 13.07 12.54
N ILE A 79 -9.04 11.88 12.63
CA ILE A 79 -7.80 11.61 11.89
C ILE A 79 -8.05 11.69 10.38
N TYR A 80 -9.15 11.12 9.89
CA TYR A 80 -9.51 11.15 8.48
C TYR A 80 -9.71 12.58 7.95
N GLU A 81 -10.32 13.47 8.72
CA GLU A 81 -10.45 14.87 8.35
C GLU A 81 -9.09 15.54 8.09
N GLU A 82 -8.08 15.25 8.92
CA GLU A 82 -6.73 15.78 8.73
C GLU A 82 -6.05 15.16 7.50
N GLU A 83 -6.18 13.84 7.30
CA GLU A 83 -5.61 13.18 6.11
C GLU A 83 -6.30 13.65 4.82
N TRP A 84 -7.64 13.87 4.88
CA TRP A 84 -8.38 14.37 3.72
C TRP A 84 -7.90 15.75 3.25
N LYS A 85 -7.49 16.64 4.14
CA LYS A 85 -6.94 17.97 3.78
C LYS A 85 -5.71 17.86 2.87
N LYS A 86 -4.94 16.76 2.97
CA LYS A 86 -3.74 16.54 2.17
C LYS A 86 -4.07 16.20 0.71
N VAL A 87 -5.25 15.64 0.46
CA VAL A 87 -5.69 15.13 -0.85
C VAL A 87 -6.93 15.85 -1.40
N SER A 88 -7.40 16.93 -0.79
CA SER A 88 -8.60 17.65 -1.19
C SER A 88 -8.44 18.49 -2.46
N GLY A 89 -9.54 18.81 -3.12
CA GLY A 89 -9.62 19.72 -4.27
C GLY A 89 -8.87 19.21 -5.51
N LYS A 90 -8.38 20.13 -6.34
CA LYS A 90 -7.66 19.80 -7.58
C LYS A 90 -6.42 18.93 -7.36
N LYS A 91 -5.76 19.08 -6.22
CA LYS A 91 -4.61 18.26 -5.84
C LYS A 91 -4.96 16.78 -5.74
N GLY A 92 -6.18 16.47 -5.31
CA GLY A 92 -6.72 15.10 -5.22
C GLY A 92 -7.43 14.62 -6.48
N GLY A 93 -7.40 15.41 -7.57
CA GLY A 93 -8.05 15.06 -8.83
C GLY A 93 -9.55 15.35 -8.86
N PHE A 94 -10.09 16.09 -7.87
CA PHE A 94 -11.50 16.48 -7.84
C PHE A 94 -11.75 17.68 -8.74
N LEU A 95 -12.75 17.55 -9.62
CA LEU A 95 -13.14 18.60 -10.56
C LEU A 95 -14.27 19.46 -9.98
N THR A 96 -15.13 18.88 -9.18
CA THR A 96 -16.25 19.55 -8.54
C THR A 96 -16.25 19.29 -7.03
N LYS A 97 -16.93 20.16 -6.28
CA LYS A 97 -17.06 20.00 -4.82
C LYS A 97 -18.00 18.84 -4.49
N GLU A 98 -19.01 18.63 -5.31
CA GLU A 98 -19.98 17.54 -5.17
C GLU A 98 -19.30 16.17 -5.28
N ASP A 99 -18.41 16.00 -6.26
CA ASP A 99 -17.62 14.78 -6.40
C ASP A 99 -16.72 14.56 -5.18
N GLU A 100 -16.02 15.61 -4.73
CA GLU A 100 -15.16 15.54 -3.55
C GLU A 100 -15.95 15.11 -2.31
N ASP A 101 -17.11 15.74 -2.06
CA ASP A 101 -17.94 15.43 -0.91
C ASP A 101 -18.49 14.00 -0.95
N ALA A 102 -18.85 13.49 -2.15
CA ALA A 102 -19.29 12.12 -2.32
C ALA A 102 -18.17 11.10 -2.02
N PHE A 103 -16.94 11.35 -2.49
CA PHE A 103 -15.80 10.48 -2.18
C PHE A 103 -15.41 10.55 -0.69
N LYS A 104 -15.44 11.74 -0.10
CA LYS A 104 -15.19 11.93 1.33
C LYS A 104 -16.19 11.17 2.19
N ALA A 105 -17.47 11.26 1.86
CA ALA A 105 -18.53 10.54 2.57
C ALA A 105 -18.33 9.02 2.51
N ARG A 106 -17.87 8.47 1.38
CA ARG A 106 -17.54 7.05 1.28
C ARG A 106 -16.45 6.64 2.25
N GLY A 107 -15.37 7.42 2.40
CA GLY A 107 -14.31 7.15 3.36
C GLY A 107 -14.81 7.19 4.81
N VAL A 108 -15.71 8.13 5.13
CA VAL A 108 -16.37 8.18 6.44
C VAL A 108 -17.13 6.88 6.73
N GLU A 109 -17.92 6.37 5.76
CA GLU A 109 -18.66 5.12 5.95
C GLU A 109 -17.72 3.90 6.09
N MET A 110 -16.64 3.83 5.31
CA MET A 110 -15.61 2.79 5.46
C MET A 110 -15.04 2.79 6.89
N LEU A 111 -14.65 3.94 7.40
CA LEU A 111 -14.06 4.04 8.73
C LEU A 111 -15.07 3.78 9.86
N LYS A 112 -16.33 4.13 9.69
CA LYS A 112 -17.41 3.72 10.62
C LYS A 112 -17.59 2.20 10.64
N ASN A 113 -17.49 1.53 9.49
CA ASN A 113 -17.54 0.08 9.43
C ASN A 113 -16.34 -0.56 10.14
N VAL A 114 -15.15 0.01 9.96
CA VAL A 114 -13.93 -0.41 10.68
C VAL A 114 -14.10 -0.23 12.19
N GLN A 115 -14.67 0.86 12.66
CA GLN A 115 -14.94 1.07 14.10
C GLN A 115 -15.91 0.03 14.68
N LYS A 116 -16.90 -0.40 13.89
CA LYS A 116 -17.86 -1.44 14.30
C LYS A 116 -17.26 -2.83 14.33
N ASP A 117 -16.41 -3.14 13.36
CA ASP A 117 -15.75 -4.45 13.22
C ASP A 117 -14.27 -4.25 12.84
N PRO A 118 -13.39 -3.97 13.83
CA PRO A 118 -11.98 -3.66 13.59
C PRO A 118 -11.13 -4.89 13.21
N LYS A 119 -11.70 -6.09 13.26
CA LYS A 119 -11.03 -7.35 12.89
C LYS A 119 -9.62 -7.46 13.48
N PHE A 120 -8.63 -7.63 12.62
CA PHE A 120 -7.22 -7.83 12.97
C PHE A 120 -6.51 -6.53 13.45
N LEU A 121 -7.10 -5.35 13.31
CA LEU A 121 -6.47 -4.10 13.76
C LEU A 121 -6.22 -4.05 15.27
N VAL A 122 -6.96 -4.85 16.05
CA VAL A 122 -6.79 -4.99 17.51
C VAL A 122 -5.72 -6.02 17.90
N ASN A 123 -5.16 -6.75 16.93
CA ASN A 123 -4.14 -7.75 17.17
C ASN A 123 -2.73 -7.14 17.16
N LYS A 124 -1.76 -7.88 17.69
CA LYS A 124 -0.36 -7.51 17.55
C LYS A 124 0.03 -7.56 16.07
N ARG A 125 0.82 -6.58 15.63
CA ARG A 125 1.33 -6.52 14.25
C ARG A 125 2.85 -6.48 14.22
N ILE A 126 3.41 -6.82 13.08
CA ILE A 126 4.79 -6.52 12.73
C ILE A 126 4.84 -5.52 11.57
N LYS A 127 5.93 -4.75 11.51
CA LYS A 127 6.30 -3.95 10.36
C LYS A 127 7.61 -4.52 9.82
N LEU A 128 7.68 -4.78 8.53
CA LEU A 128 8.94 -5.16 7.90
C LEU A 128 9.87 -3.95 7.96
N LYS A 129 10.96 -4.07 8.73
CA LYS A 129 11.90 -2.95 8.90
C LYS A 129 12.86 -2.89 7.73
N GLN A 130 12.89 -1.75 7.06
CA GLN A 130 14.04 -1.27 6.31
C GLN A 130 14.22 0.21 6.61
N GLU A 131 15.43 0.60 6.97
CA GLU A 131 15.69 1.92 7.59
C GLU A 131 15.43 3.12 6.67
N THR A 132 15.45 2.94 5.34
CA THR A 132 15.41 4.06 4.39
C THR A 132 14.55 3.85 3.16
N MET A 133 13.94 2.68 2.97
CA MET A 133 13.20 2.32 1.75
C MET A 133 12.02 1.41 2.07
N ASN A 134 11.09 1.29 1.11
CA ASN A 134 10.05 0.26 1.17
C ASN A 134 10.67 -1.13 1.26
N PRO A 135 10.00 -2.11 1.89
CA PRO A 135 10.44 -3.50 1.92
C PRO A 135 10.87 -3.98 0.54
N ASN A 136 12.08 -4.51 0.44
CA ASN A 136 12.66 -4.94 -0.84
C ASN A 136 13.76 -5.99 -0.63
N TYR A 137 13.99 -6.82 -1.66
CA TYR A 137 15.12 -7.73 -1.72
C TYR A 137 15.46 -8.03 -3.19
N PHE A 138 16.70 -8.49 -3.45
CA PHE A 138 17.07 -8.97 -4.77
C PHE A 138 16.35 -10.29 -5.07
N ILE A 139 15.42 -10.26 -6.04
CA ILE A 139 14.77 -11.47 -6.54
C ILE A 139 15.65 -12.21 -7.54
N SER A 140 16.50 -11.47 -8.27
CA SER A 140 17.57 -11.99 -9.11
C SER A 140 18.80 -11.10 -8.97
N GLU A 141 19.87 -11.66 -8.41
CA GLU A 141 21.16 -10.97 -8.33
C GLU A 141 21.85 -10.97 -9.69
N GLU A 142 21.68 -12.05 -10.48
CA GLU A 142 22.26 -12.18 -11.82
C GLU A 142 21.71 -11.12 -12.79
N ASP A 143 20.40 -10.92 -12.78
CA ASP A 143 19.73 -9.95 -13.65
C ASP A 143 19.65 -8.55 -13.01
N ASN A 144 20.16 -8.40 -11.80
CA ASN A 144 20.11 -7.16 -11.02
C ASN A 144 18.68 -6.62 -10.85
N ILE A 145 17.76 -7.50 -10.39
CA ILE A 145 16.34 -7.17 -10.20
C ILE A 145 15.98 -7.16 -8.72
N ILE A 146 15.40 -6.06 -8.26
CA ILE A 146 14.90 -5.90 -6.89
C ILE A 146 13.37 -5.92 -6.91
N LEU A 147 12.78 -6.82 -6.13
CA LEU A 147 11.36 -6.81 -5.82
C LEU A 147 11.11 -5.90 -4.62
N ASN A 148 10.13 -5.01 -4.74
CA ASN A 148 9.73 -4.12 -3.65
C ASN A 148 8.20 -4.02 -3.54
N GLY A 149 7.71 -3.60 -2.38
CA GLY A 149 6.29 -3.38 -2.15
C GLY A 149 6.02 -2.86 -0.75
N LEU A 150 4.90 -2.16 -0.59
CA LEU A 150 4.34 -1.76 0.69
C LEU A 150 3.25 -2.75 1.05
N ILE A 151 3.32 -3.31 2.25
CA ILE A 151 2.30 -4.19 2.81
C ILE A 151 1.56 -3.38 3.88
N ASP A 152 0.26 -3.21 3.71
CA ASP A 152 -0.54 -2.35 4.57
C ASP A 152 -0.55 -2.85 6.01
N TRP A 153 -0.73 -4.17 6.19
CA TRP A 153 -0.82 -4.75 7.52
C TRP A 153 -0.30 -6.19 7.58
N ILE A 154 0.43 -6.50 8.65
CA ILE A 154 0.83 -7.88 8.97
C ILE A 154 0.53 -8.11 10.44
N GLU A 155 -0.39 -9.04 10.74
CA GLU A 155 -0.74 -9.41 12.10
C GLU A 155 -0.10 -10.73 12.53
N TYR A 156 0.04 -10.90 13.86
CA TYR A 156 0.34 -12.20 14.45
C TYR A 156 -0.93 -13.01 14.64
N LEU A 157 -0.88 -14.26 14.22
CA LEU A 157 -1.91 -15.25 14.55
C LEU A 157 -1.58 -15.99 15.85
N PRO A 158 -2.58 -16.63 16.48
CA PRO A 158 -2.38 -17.34 17.77
C PRO A 158 -1.36 -18.47 17.72
N ASP A 159 -1.11 -19.05 16.56
CA ASP A 159 -0.14 -20.12 16.31
C ASP A 159 1.28 -19.61 15.98
N ASP A 160 1.56 -18.35 16.27
CA ASP A 160 2.82 -17.64 15.97
C ASP A 160 3.14 -17.54 14.46
N THR A 161 2.17 -17.76 13.62
CA THR A 161 2.27 -17.48 12.17
C THR A 161 1.81 -16.05 11.86
N LEU A 162 1.94 -15.66 10.60
CA LEU A 162 1.59 -14.33 10.14
C LEU A 162 0.43 -14.36 9.15
N HIS A 163 -0.39 -13.32 9.22
CA HIS A 163 -1.41 -13.01 8.24
C HIS A 163 -1.12 -11.65 7.58
N ILE A 164 -0.93 -11.66 6.27
CA ILE A 164 -0.79 -10.44 5.45
C ILE A 164 -2.17 -9.96 5.05
N VAL A 165 -2.43 -8.67 5.23
CA VAL A 165 -3.69 -8.05 4.83
C VAL A 165 -3.40 -6.80 3.99
N ASP A 166 -4.11 -6.70 2.88
CA ASP A 166 -4.10 -5.54 1.99
C ASP A 166 -5.49 -4.88 2.02
N PHE A 167 -5.51 -3.58 2.27
CA PHE A 167 -6.74 -2.81 2.39
C PHE A 167 -7.24 -2.40 1.00
N LYS A 168 -8.54 -2.56 0.77
CA LYS A 168 -9.16 -2.21 -0.51
C LYS A 168 -10.31 -1.22 -0.31
N THR A 169 -10.17 -0.05 -0.90
CA THR A 169 -11.19 1.01 -0.95
C THR A 169 -11.97 1.01 -2.26
N GLY A 170 -11.59 0.13 -3.20
CA GLY A 170 -12.27 -0.07 -4.47
C GLY A 170 -13.56 -0.85 -4.31
N LYS A 171 -14.48 -0.70 -5.29
CA LYS A 171 -15.75 -1.46 -5.36
C LYS A 171 -15.61 -2.80 -6.07
N VAL A 172 -14.51 -3.02 -6.77
CA VAL A 172 -14.28 -4.22 -7.58
C VAL A 172 -13.31 -5.12 -6.84
N GLU A 173 -13.68 -6.39 -6.71
CA GLU A 173 -12.81 -7.39 -6.12
C GLU A 173 -11.58 -7.64 -7.02
N GLU A 174 -10.44 -7.87 -6.37
CA GLU A 174 -9.22 -8.27 -7.05
C GLU A 174 -9.40 -9.60 -7.77
N SER A 175 -8.83 -9.69 -8.96
CA SER A 175 -8.83 -10.94 -9.72
C SER A 175 -8.10 -12.04 -8.95
N GLY A 176 -8.60 -13.27 -9.02
CA GLY A 176 -7.91 -14.45 -8.49
C GLY A 176 -6.52 -14.70 -9.11
N SER A 177 -6.21 -14.05 -10.25
CA SER A 177 -4.88 -14.07 -10.89
C SER A 177 -3.99 -12.87 -10.48
N SER A 178 -4.42 -12.02 -9.55
CA SER A 178 -3.61 -10.90 -9.06
C SER A 178 -2.33 -11.40 -8.40
N LEU A 179 -1.20 -10.83 -8.79
CA LEU A 179 0.12 -11.14 -8.22
C LEU A 179 0.43 -10.35 -6.95
N GLN A 180 -0.47 -9.49 -6.46
CA GLN A 180 -0.20 -8.62 -5.32
C GLN A 180 0.10 -9.41 -4.04
N LEU A 181 -0.81 -10.29 -3.62
CA LEU A 181 -0.58 -11.11 -2.42
C LEU A 181 0.58 -12.09 -2.58
N PRO A 182 0.79 -12.77 -3.72
CA PRO A 182 2.01 -13.54 -3.97
C PRO A 182 3.30 -12.73 -3.82
N ILE A 183 3.36 -11.50 -4.33
CA ILE A 183 4.51 -10.60 -4.17
C ILE A 183 4.74 -10.26 -2.69
N TYR A 184 3.69 -9.93 -1.96
CA TYR A 184 3.79 -9.64 -0.53
C TYR A 184 4.25 -10.86 0.28
N LEU A 185 3.83 -12.05 -0.12
CA LEU A 185 4.29 -13.31 0.47
C LEU A 185 5.80 -13.50 0.25
N LEU A 186 6.29 -13.26 -0.97
CA LEU A 186 7.72 -13.33 -1.28
C LEU A 186 8.52 -12.33 -0.44
N LEU A 187 8.08 -11.05 -0.40
CA LEU A 187 8.71 -10.02 0.42
C LEU A 187 8.75 -10.39 1.90
N CYS A 188 7.63 -10.85 2.44
CA CYS A 188 7.54 -11.22 3.84
C CYS A 188 8.46 -12.41 4.17
N ASN A 189 8.49 -13.44 3.34
CA ASN A 189 9.36 -14.60 3.53
C ASN A 189 10.85 -14.26 3.39
N ALA A 190 11.21 -13.30 2.53
CA ALA A 190 12.60 -12.88 2.38
C ALA A 190 13.09 -12.02 3.56
N LEU A 191 12.21 -11.21 4.16
CA LEU A 191 12.60 -10.17 5.11
C LEU A 191 12.36 -10.53 6.59
N GLN A 192 11.69 -11.65 6.88
CA GLN A 192 11.48 -12.15 8.24
C GLN A 192 11.38 -13.67 8.25
N LYS A 193 11.45 -14.29 9.44
CA LYS A 193 11.61 -15.76 9.59
C LYS A 193 10.34 -16.52 9.94
N ARG A 194 9.25 -15.83 10.35
CA ARG A 194 8.00 -16.50 10.70
C ARG A 194 7.25 -16.95 9.47
N LYS A 195 6.59 -18.09 9.58
CA LYS A 195 5.75 -18.61 8.51
C LYS A 195 4.56 -17.67 8.28
N VAL A 196 4.33 -17.30 7.04
CA VAL A 196 3.07 -16.67 6.63
C VAL A 196 2.08 -17.78 6.28
N SER A 197 1.00 -17.88 7.03
CA SER A 197 -0.03 -18.91 6.85
C SER A 197 -1.28 -18.37 6.14
N LYS A 198 -1.44 -17.04 6.10
CA LYS A 198 -2.61 -16.40 5.49
C LYS A 198 -2.23 -15.09 4.79
N ALA A 199 -2.88 -14.83 3.66
CA ALA A 199 -2.87 -13.55 2.98
C ALA A 199 -4.27 -13.25 2.45
N SER A 200 -4.77 -12.04 2.62
CA SER A 200 -6.12 -11.67 2.21
C SER A 200 -6.25 -10.19 1.85
N TYR A 201 -7.27 -9.88 1.07
CA TYR A 201 -7.76 -8.53 0.87
C TYR A 201 -8.83 -8.21 1.92
N TRP A 202 -8.85 -6.99 2.39
CA TRP A 202 -9.93 -6.46 3.21
C TRP A 202 -10.62 -5.30 2.51
N TYR A 203 -11.80 -5.57 1.98
CA TYR A 203 -12.67 -4.57 1.36
C TYR A 203 -13.41 -3.80 2.46
N LEU A 204 -13.29 -2.47 2.44
CA LEU A 204 -13.76 -1.52 3.45
C LEU A 204 -15.16 -0.97 3.11
#